data_172819956e1dc935a1aa1443cdcce208
#
_entry.id   172819956e1dc935a1aa1443cdcce208
#
_cell.length_a   1.000
_cell.length_b   1.000
_cell.length_c   1.000
_cell.angle_alpha   90.00
_cell.angle_beta   90.00
_cell.angle_gamma   90.00
#
_symmetry.space_group_name_H-M   'P 1'
#
loop_
_entity.id
_entity.type
_entity.pdbx_description
1 polymer ?
#
loop_
_entity_poly.entity_id
_entity_poly.type
_entity_poly.pdbx_seq_one_letter_code
_entity_poly.pdbx_strand_id
1 'polypeptide(L)'
;MLLGLLFACSNTDVTNLEGYTDGESYFVVVETEPSPVPFNEEFSTAISVYANDIKEQTISAITVDVDSSMPAHGHGMNQSPTMSGPTNGVFTADGLLWHMEGEWEITVYVSGESNEYIAFSMDCCQ
;
A
#
# COMPACT_ATOMS: atom_id res chain seq x y z
N MET A 1 9.32 -29.62 -19.81
CA MET A 1 9.18 -29.40 -19.35
C MET A 1 8.80 -28.82 -18.52
N LEU A 2 8.61 -28.63 -18.29
CA LEU A 2 8.14 -28.17 -17.56
C LEU A 2 8.27 -27.69 -16.59
N LEU A 3 8.46 -27.68 -16.43
CA LEU A 3 8.49 -27.34 -15.57
C LEU A 3 8.40 -26.51 -14.87
N GLY A 4 8.42 -26.30 -14.81
CA GLY A 4 8.31 -25.52 -14.08
C GLY A 4 7.98 -24.91 -13.62
N LEU A 5 7.89 -24.78 -13.77
CA LEU A 5 7.51 -24.12 -13.30
C LEU A 5 7.13 -23.83 -12.40
N LEU A 6 7.04 -23.91 -12.08
CA LEU A 6 6.51 -23.84 -11.21
C LEU A 6 6.89 -23.21 -10.27
N PHE A 7 7.47 -23.01 -10.16
CA PHE A 7 7.82 -22.37 -9.35
C PHE A 7 7.51 -21.35 -9.12
N ALA A 8 7.33 -21.20 -9.56
CA ALA A 8 6.87 -20.09 -9.63
C ALA A 8 6.19 -19.70 -8.61
N CYS A 9 5.66 -20.28 -8.19
CA CYS A 9 4.83 -19.99 -7.21
C CYS A 9 5.44 -19.38 -6.18
N SER A 10 6.45 -19.58 -6.04
CA SER A 10 6.94 -19.18 -4.95
C SER A 10 6.85 -17.80 -4.75
N ASN A 11 6.85 -17.08 -5.49
CA ASN A 11 6.85 -15.82 -5.22
C ASN A 11 5.84 -15.20 -4.75
N THR A 12 5.20 -15.63 -4.40
CA THR A 12 4.23 -15.35 -3.76
C THR A 12 4.36 -14.31 -2.83
N ASP A 13 5.34 -14.11 -2.28
CA ASP A 13 5.44 -13.20 -1.32
C ASP A 13 5.33 -11.87 -1.86
N VAL A 14 5.21 -11.60 -2.91
CA VAL A 14 5.15 -10.41 -3.32
C VAL A 14 4.07 -9.66 -3.03
N THR A 15 4.08 -8.55 -2.83
CA THR A 15 3.16 -7.82 -2.34
C THR A 15 2.87 -6.69 -3.21
N ASN A 16 2.49 -6.87 -4.33
CA ASN A 16 1.95 -5.86 -5.13
C ASN A 16 0.56 -5.61 -4.75
N LEU A 17 0.28 -4.64 -3.99
CA LEU A 17 -1.05 -4.24 -3.60
C LEU A 17 -1.53 -3.21 -4.61
N GLU A 18 -2.59 -3.54 -5.33
CA GLU A 18 -3.10 -2.56 -6.29
C GLU A 18 -4.59 -2.76 -6.51
N GLY A 19 -5.27 -1.70 -6.90
CA GLY A 19 -6.69 -1.74 -7.19
C GLY A 19 -7.27 -0.36 -7.38
N TYR A 20 -8.56 -0.34 -7.72
CA TYR A 20 -9.29 0.92 -7.87
C TYR A 20 -9.79 1.40 -6.52
N THR A 21 -9.82 2.72 -6.34
CA THR A 21 -10.44 3.32 -5.17
C THR A 21 -11.95 3.05 -5.19
N ASP A 22 -12.61 3.32 -4.07
CA ASP A 22 -14.02 2.99 -3.91
C ASP A 22 -14.91 3.66 -4.95
N GLY A 23 -14.57 4.85 -5.41
CA GLY A 23 -15.32 5.52 -6.47
C GLY A 23 -14.80 5.21 -7.86
N GLU A 24 -13.71 4.40 -7.92
CA GLU A 24 -13.12 3.96 -9.20
C GLU A 24 -12.54 5.08 -10.05
N SER A 25 -12.27 6.24 -9.45
CA SER A 25 -11.66 7.34 -10.19
C SER A 25 -10.15 7.19 -10.28
N TYR A 26 -9.55 6.40 -9.39
CA TYR A 26 -8.10 6.26 -9.34
C TYR A 26 -7.72 4.79 -9.20
N PHE A 27 -6.59 4.43 -9.82
CA PHE A 27 -6.02 3.11 -9.65
C PHE A 27 -4.74 3.27 -8.86
N VAL A 28 -4.63 2.61 -7.71
CA VAL A 28 -3.56 2.83 -6.74
C VAL A 28 -2.67 1.59 -6.67
N VAL A 29 -1.36 1.82 -6.67
CA VAL A 29 -0.38 0.74 -6.50
C VAL A 29 0.45 1.09 -5.27
N VAL A 30 0.60 0.13 -4.36
CA VAL A 30 1.37 0.31 -3.13
C VAL A 30 2.45 -0.75 -3.07
N GLU A 31 3.67 -0.31 -2.74
CA GLU A 31 4.77 -1.22 -2.51
C GLU A 31 5.33 -0.95 -1.14
N THR A 32 5.54 -1.98 -0.35
CA THR A 32 6.14 -1.83 0.98
C THR A 32 7.64 -1.99 0.90
N GLU A 33 8.34 -1.27 1.78
CA GLU A 33 9.79 -1.34 1.84
C GLU A 33 10.21 -1.38 3.29
N PRO A 34 10.75 -2.50 3.78
CA PRO A 34 11.05 -3.71 3.00
C PRO A 34 9.80 -4.55 2.76
N SER A 35 9.98 -5.57 1.95
CA SER A 35 8.95 -6.55 1.68
C SER A 35 9.55 -7.93 1.91
N PRO A 36 8.94 -8.75 2.75
CA PRO A 36 7.71 -8.51 3.49
C PRO A 36 7.89 -7.49 4.61
N VAL A 37 6.79 -7.00 5.12
CA VAL A 37 6.79 -6.01 6.19
C VAL A 37 7.37 -6.64 7.45
N PRO A 38 8.30 -5.96 8.13
CA PRO A 38 8.90 -6.54 9.33
C PRO A 38 7.99 -6.35 10.53
N PHE A 39 8.15 -7.21 11.52
CA PHE A 39 7.38 -7.11 12.75
C PHE A 39 8.05 -6.11 13.68
N ASN A 40 7.29 -5.14 14.13
CA ASN A 40 7.71 -4.19 15.17
C ASN A 40 8.95 -3.38 14.76
N GLU A 41 9.09 -3.11 13.47
CA GLU A 41 10.13 -2.24 12.94
C GLU A 41 9.49 -1.31 11.92
N GLU A 42 10.00 -0.11 11.83
CA GLU A 42 9.44 0.84 10.88
C GLU A 42 9.65 0.40 9.45
N PHE A 43 8.66 0.67 8.63
CA PHE A 43 8.75 0.43 7.19
C PHE A 43 8.10 1.60 6.47
N SER A 44 8.26 1.63 5.17
CA SER A 44 7.67 2.68 4.35
C SER A 44 6.85 2.07 3.24
N THR A 45 6.00 2.88 2.62
CA THR A 45 5.25 2.49 1.45
C THR A 45 5.47 3.52 0.36
N ALA A 46 5.56 3.04 -0.88
CA ALA A 46 5.61 3.88 -2.06
C ALA A 46 4.27 3.75 -2.76
N ILE A 47 3.63 4.88 -3.05
CA ILE A 47 2.29 4.89 -3.62
C ILE A 47 2.33 5.57 -4.97
N SER A 48 1.81 4.89 -5.98
CA SER A 48 1.64 5.45 -7.31
C SER A 48 0.14 5.45 -7.63
N VAL A 49 -0.35 6.54 -8.17
CA VAL A 49 -1.77 6.71 -8.47
C VAL A 49 -1.91 6.97 -9.96
N TYR A 50 -2.80 6.23 -10.60
CA TYR A 50 -3.04 6.30 -12.04
C TYR A 50 -4.52 6.56 -12.30
N ALA A 51 -4.82 6.98 -13.52
CA ALA A 51 -6.21 7.17 -13.92
C ALA A 51 -6.92 5.83 -14.14
N ASN A 52 -6.15 4.79 -14.49
CA ASN A 52 -6.76 3.48 -14.71
C ASN A 52 -5.68 2.40 -14.62
N ASP A 53 -6.08 1.14 -14.76
CA ASP A 53 -5.20 0.01 -14.52
C ASP A 53 -4.23 -0.25 -15.66
N ILE A 54 -4.23 0.57 -16.69
CA ILE A 54 -3.20 0.46 -17.72
C ILE A 54 -1.88 1.00 -17.17
N LYS A 55 -1.94 1.87 -16.19
CA LYS A 55 -0.77 2.36 -15.47
C LYS A 55 0.24 3.05 -16.40
N GLU A 56 -0.27 3.90 -17.28
CA GLU A 56 0.62 4.56 -18.23
C GLU A 56 1.30 5.77 -17.63
N GLN A 57 0.59 6.59 -16.92
CA GLN A 57 1.15 7.82 -16.42
C GLN A 57 0.56 8.12 -15.06
N THR A 58 1.40 8.41 -14.09
CA THR A 58 0.93 8.72 -12.74
C THR A 58 0.26 10.07 -12.69
N ILE A 59 -0.63 10.22 -11.73
CA ILE A 59 -1.29 11.47 -11.44
C ILE A 59 -0.58 12.09 -10.25
N SER A 60 -0.16 13.35 -10.38
CA SER A 60 0.58 14.02 -9.32
C SER A 60 -0.17 15.19 -8.69
N ALA A 61 -1.18 15.72 -9.37
CA ALA A 61 -1.90 16.89 -8.87
C ALA A 61 -3.03 16.44 -7.93
N ILE A 62 -2.65 15.70 -6.90
CA ILE A 62 -3.57 15.14 -5.91
C ILE A 62 -2.86 15.16 -4.56
N THR A 63 -3.61 14.90 -3.50
CA THR A 63 -3.05 14.70 -2.17
C THR A 63 -3.24 13.22 -1.80
N VAL A 64 -2.21 12.63 -1.25
CA VAL A 64 -2.25 11.23 -0.84
C VAL A 64 -1.92 11.14 0.64
N ASP A 65 -2.71 10.35 1.35
CA ASP A 65 -2.47 10.09 2.75
C ASP A 65 -2.55 8.59 2.98
N VAL A 66 -1.87 8.10 3.99
CA VAL A 66 -1.82 6.68 4.30
C VAL A 66 -2.04 6.48 5.78
N ASP A 67 -2.85 5.50 6.13
CA ASP A 67 -3.03 5.08 7.50
C ASP A 67 -3.03 3.57 7.56
N SER A 68 -2.84 3.01 8.74
CA SER A 68 -2.86 1.57 8.89
C SER A 68 -3.46 1.20 10.23
N SER A 69 -4.24 0.13 10.25
CA SER A 69 -4.96 -0.28 11.45
C SER A 69 -5.16 -1.78 11.47
N MET A 70 -5.52 -2.28 12.65
CA MET A 70 -5.97 -3.66 12.84
C MET A 70 -7.47 -3.63 13.08
N PRO A 71 -8.29 -3.83 12.06
CA PRO A 71 -9.75 -3.70 12.24
C PRO A 71 -10.31 -4.66 13.27
N ALA A 72 -9.79 -5.88 13.34
CA ALA A 72 -10.31 -6.85 14.29
C ALA A 72 -10.04 -6.47 15.74
N HIS A 73 -9.07 -5.61 15.99
CA HIS A 73 -8.75 -5.16 17.34
C HIS A 73 -9.19 -3.73 17.59
N GLY A 74 -9.68 -3.05 16.58
CA GLY A 74 -10.23 -1.72 16.76
C GLY A 74 -9.21 -0.65 17.08
N HIS A 75 -7.96 -0.82 16.64
CA HIS A 75 -6.95 0.20 16.90
C HIS A 75 -6.01 0.32 15.71
N GLY A 76 -5.25 1.39 15.71
CA GLY A 76 -4.27 1.65 14.66
C GLY A 76 -2.85 1.47 15.16
N MET A 77 -1.94 2.08 14.44
CA MET A 77 -0.54 2.12 14.83
C MET A 77 -0.38 3.09 16.01
N ASN A 78 0.74 2.96 16.72
CA ASN A 78 1.03 3.88 17.82
C ASN A 78 1.67 5.17 17.34
N GLN A 79 1.84 5.32 16.06
CA GLN A 79 2.46 6.50 15.45
C GLN A 79 1.82 6.76 14.09
N SER A 80 1.98 7.95 13.59
CA SER A 80 1.45 8.33 12.29
C SER A 80 2.59 8.40 11.28
N PRO A 81 2.36 7.95 10.05
CA PRO A 81 3.40 8.05 9.05
C PRO A 81 3.59 9.49 8.58
N THR A 82 4.75 9.77 8.03
CA THR A 82 5.06 11.05 7.44
C THR A 82 4.99 10.92 5.92
N MET A 83 4.16 11.75 5.31
CA MET A 83 3.99 11.72 3.86
C MET A 83 4.98 12.65 3.18
N SER A 84 5.46 12.24 2.01
CA SER A 84 6.31 13.09 1.18
C SER A 84 6.05 12.79 -0.28
N GLY A 85 6.55 13.66 -1.16
CA GLY A 85 6.42 13.51 -2.59
C GLY A 85 5.28 14.36 -3.12
N PRO A 86 4.92 14.18 -4.40
CA PRO A 86 5.43 13.13 -5.26
C PRO A 86 6.83 13.41 -5.79
N THR A 87 7.62 12.37 -5.95
CA THR A 87 8.92 12.45 -6.60
C THR A 87 8.86 11.46 -7.76
N ASN A 88 8.99 11.96 -8.96
CA ASN A 88 8.82 11.16 -10.17
C ASN A 88 7.47 10.41 -10.13
N GLY A 89 6.45 11.09 -9.64
CA GLY A 89 5.11 10.54 -9.60
C GLY A 89 4.84 9.59 -8.45
N VAL A 90 5.79 9.41 -7.53
CA VAL A 90 5.64 8.46 -6.42
C VAL A 90 5.54 9.22 -5.10
N PHE A 91 4.51 8.92 -4.33
CA PHE A 91 4.35 9.43 -2.97
C PHE A 91 4.93 8.41 -2.01
N THR A 92 5.48 8.86 -0.90
CA THR A 92 6.08 7.96 0.09
C THR A 92 5.47 8.23 1.46
N ALA A 93 5.12 7.16 2.16
CA ALA A 93 4.71 7.24 3.55
C ALA A 93 5.79 6.54 4.36
N ASP A 94 6.46 7.30 5.25
CA ASP A 94 7.52 6.76 6.07
C ASP A 94 7.05 6.62 7.51
N GLY A 95 7.58 5.65 8.22
CA GLY A 95 7.30 5.52 9.64
C GLY A 95 6.04 4.76 9.96
N LEU A 96 5.65 3.81 9.11
CA LEU A 96 4.62 2.87 9.51
C LEU A 96 5.24 1.84 10.43
N LEU A 97 4.48 1.37 11.40
CA LEU A 97 5.01 0.38 12.33
C LEU A 97 3.88 -0.53 12.81
N TRP A 98 3.99 -1.81 12.49
CA TRP A 98 3.02 -2.80 12.94
C TRP A 98 3.58 -3.49 14.18
N HIS A 99 3.03 -3.11 15.33
CA HIS A 99 3.57 -3.53 16.61
C HIS A 99 2.95 -4.80 17.17
N MET A 100 2.03 -5.39 16.44
CA MET A 100 1.38 -6.64 16.84
C MET A 100 1.26 -7.55 15.63
N GLU A 101 1.27 -8.85 15.88
CA GLU A 101 0.99 -9.80 14.82
C GLU A 101 -0.51 -9.89 14.59
N GLY A 102 -0.89 -10.20 13.38
CA GLY A 102 -2.29 -10.29 13.01
C GLY A 102 -2.55 -9.60 11.69
N GLU A 103 -3.82 -9.43 11.38
CA GLU A 103 -4.20 -8.83 10.11
C GLU A 103 -4.25 -7.31 10.24
N TRP A 104 -3.55 -6.64 9.37
CA TRP A 104 -3.53 -5.18 9.30
C TRP A 104 -4.10 -4.73 7.96
N GLU A 105 -4.65 -3.52 7.96
CA GLU A 105 -5.04 -2.86 6.72
C GLU A 105 -4.15 -1.67 6.49
N ILE A 106 -3.75 -1.46 5.24
CA ILE A 106 -3.15 -0.20 4.81
C ILE A 106 -4.21 0.51 3.99
N THR A 107 -4.58 1.71 4.39
CA THR A 107 -5.59 2.49 3.68
C THR A 107 -4.92 3.69 3.02
N VAL A 108 -5.17 3.86 1.74
CA VAL A 108 -4.66 4.98 0.98
C VAL A 108 -5.82 5.89 0.64
N TYR A 109 -5.71 7.16 1.01
CA TYR A 109 -6.72 8.17 0.73
C TYR A 109 -6.18 9.06 -0.38
N VAL A 110 -6.97 9.26 -1.41
CA VAL A 110 -6.60 10.10 -2.54
C VAL A 110 -7.59 11.24 -2.63
N SER A 111 -7.10 12.48 -2.59
CA SER A 111 -7.94 13.66 -2.67
C SER A 111 -7.55 14.46 -3.89
N GLY A 112 -8.48 14.64 -4.78
CA GLY A 112 -8.31 15.41 -5.98
C GLY A 112 -9.67 15.92 -6.41
N GLU A 113 -10.05 15.67 -7.65
CA GLU A 113 -11.40 16.02 -8.06
C GLU A 113 -12.43 15.22 -7.28
N SER A 114 -12.05 14.02 -6.84
CA SER A 114 -12.87 13.22 -5.94
C SER A 114 -12.02 12.85 -4.73
N ASN A 115 -12.67 12.60 -3.59
CA ASN A 115 -12.00 12.12 -2.40
C ASN A 115 -12.38 10.65 -2.24
N GLU A 116 -11.42 9.77 -2.44
CA GLU A 116 -11.67 8.33 -2.48
C GLU A 116 -10.59 7.59 -1.71
N TYR A 117 -10.83 6.31 -1.45
CA TYR A 117 -9.85 5.53 -0.70
C TYR A 117 -9.84 4.09 -1.19
N ILE A 118 -8.77 3.37 -0.81
CA ILE A 118 -8.71 1.93 -1.00
C ILE A 118 -7.95 1.35 0.18
N ALA A 119 -8.38 0.21 0.66
CA ALA A 119 -7.74 -0.47 1.78
C ALA A 119 -7.26 -1.84 1.33
N PHE A 120 -6.05 -2.19 1.77
CA PHE A 120 -5.44 -3.47 1.45
C PHE A 120 -5.20 -4.23 2.76
N SER A 121 -5.57 -5.51 2.80
CA SER A 121 -5.38 -6.32 4.00
C SER A 121 -4.14 -7.20 3.84
N MET A 122 -3.36 -7.29 4.88
CA MET A 122 -2.15 -8.10 4.89
C MET A 122 -1.95 -8.69 6.27
N ASP A 123 -1.40 -9.89 6.32
CA ASP A 123 -1.07 -10.49 7.60
C ASP A 123 0.32 -10.03 8.03
N CYS A 124 0.46 -9.67 9.28
CA CYS A 124 1.75 -9.38 9.88
C CYS A 124 2.12 -10.55 10.76
N CYS A 125 3.20 -10.97 10.77
CA CYS A 125 4.26 -10.68 9.79
C CYS A 125 4.91 -12.01 9.53
N GLN A 126 4.92 -12.40 8.29
CA GLN A 126 5.37 -13.75 7.99
C GLN A 126 6.73 -13.79 7.36
#